data_0904c454fbf418354fcfe852f18a7dfa
#
_entry.id   0904c454fbf418354fcfe852f18a7dfa
#
_cell.length_a   1.000
_cell.length_b   1.000
_cell.length_c   1.000
_cell.angle_alpha   90.00
_cell.angle_beta   90.00
_cell.angle_gamma   90.00
#
_symmetry.space_group_name_H-M   'P 1'
#
loop_
_entity.id
_entity.type
_entity.pdbx_description
1 polymer ?
#
loop_
_entity_poly.entity_id
_entity_poly.type
_entity_poly.pdbx_seq_one_letter_code
_entity_poly.pdbx_strand_id
1 'polypeptide(L)'
;PMHEAFLRLEVEGFLQLYPRRGALIVPISPQEIHEVYEARLLVDRHCAEKICAMPDAERADIADQLDATIAEQDTALDGADLHAYTHLDARFHQIIMDGGANSLLAGLGHQLRERQQRFTATAIGRNVARARTFVDQHRTLADALRTGDLDAYLSTLDTHLTNSRNQL
;
A
#
# COMPACT_ATOMS: atom_id res chain seq x y z
N PRO A 1 6.38 -18.83 -20.61
CA PRO A 1 5.69 -18.04 -19.58
C PRO A 1 6.45 -18.00 -18.24
N MET A 2 6.84 -19.17 -17.67
CA MET A 2 7.51 -19.21 -16.35
C MET A 2 8.88 -18.52 -16.36
N HIS A 3 9.72 -18.77 -17.33
CA HIS A 3 11.05 -18.16 -17.46
C HIS A 3 10.97 -16.65 -17.61
N GLU A 4 10.02 -16.15 -18.36
CA GLU A 4 9.76 -14.73 -18.56
C GLU A 4 9.34 -14.04 -17.25
N ALA A 5 8.51 -14.70 -16.44
CA ALA A 5 8.13 -14.20 -15.11
C ALA A 5 9.33 -14.09 -14.16
N PHE A 6 10.25 -15.06 -14.19
CA PHE A 6 11.48 -15.00 -13.40
C PHE A 6 12.42 -13.88 -13.84
N LEU A 7 12.56 -13.65 -15.16
CA LEU A 7 13.36 -12.54 -15.68
C LEU A 7 12.76 -11.19 -15.27
N ARG A 8 11.45 -11.05 -15.30
CA ARG A 8 10.77 -9.85 -14.84
C ARG A 8 11.01 -9.59 -13.35
N LEU A 9 10.86 -10.60 -12.49
CA LEU A 9 11.13 -10.49 -11.06
C LEU A 9 12.60 -10.15 -10.77
N GLU A 10 13.53 -10.61 -11.60
CA GLU A 10 14.95 -10.25 -11.50
C GLU A 10 15.19 -8.78 -11.85
N VAL A 11 14.60 -8.30 -12.95
CA VAL A 11 14.68 -6.88 -13.35
C VAL A 11 14.07 -5.96 -12.28
N GLU A 12 12.99 -6.40 -11.63
CA GLU A 12 12.32 -5.69 -10.54
C GLU A 12 13.06 -5.80 -9.19
N GLY A 13 14.12 -6.64 -9.12
CA GLY A 13 14.97 -6.80 -7.93
C GLY A 13 14.42 -7.71 -6.83
N PHE A 14 13.38 -8.50 -7.12
CA PHE A 14 12.79 -9.43 -6.14
C PHE A 14 13.54 -10.74 -6.01
N LEU A 15 14.24 -11.15 -7.06
CA LEU A 15 15.07 -12.34 -7.06
C LEU A 15 16.34 -12.14 -7.89
N GLN A 16 17.30 -13.05 -7.71
CA GLN A 16 18.52 -13.13 -8.50
C GLN A 16 18.62 -14.52 -9.10
N LEU A 17 18.78 -14.58 -10.42
CA LEU A 17 18.92 -15.85 -11.16
C LEU A 17 20.38 -16.30 -11.19
N TYR A 18 20.61 -17.56 -10.87
CA TYR A 18 21.92 -18.18 -10.97
C TYR A 18 21.89 -19.29 -12.01
N PRO A 19 22.69 -19.21 -13.10
CA PRO A 19 22.73 -20.23 -14.12
C PRO A 19 22.96 -21.62 -13.52
N ARG A 20 22.09 -22.58 -13.82
CA ARG A 20 22.13 -23.97 -13.34
C ARG A 20 22.00 -24.16 -11.83
N ARG A 21 21.74 -23.11 -11.04
CA ARG A 21 21.64 -23.16 -9.58
C ARG A 21 20.29 -22.72 -9.04
N GLY A 22 19.41 -22.17 -9.91
CA GLY A 22 18.06 -21.72 -9.52
C GLY A 22 17.98 -20.20 -9.28
N ALA A 23 17.05 -19.80 -8.45
CA ALA A 23 16.77 -18.41 -8.10
C ALA A 23 16.92 -18.19 -6.59
N LEU A 24 17.50 -17.07 -6.21
CA LEU A 24 17.54 -16.60 -4.83
C LEU A 24 16.56 -15.44 -4.68
N ILE A 25 15.64 -15.53 -3.70
CA ILE A 25 14.80 -14.40 -3.31
C ILE A 25 15.69 -13.39 -2.60
N VAL A 26 15.70 -12.15 -3.12
CA VAL A 26 16.47 -11.07 -2.53
C VAL A 26 15.84 -10.65 -1.20
N PRO A 27 16.55 -10.66 -0.06
CA PRO A 27 16.02 -10.18 1.21
C PRO A 27 15.66 -8.69 1.15
N ILE A 28 14.63 -8.29 1.91
CA ILE A 28 14.31 -6.87 2.08
C ILE A 28 15.48 -6.22 2.83
N SER A 29 16.09 -5.19 2.24
CA SER A 29 17.17 -4.46 2.89
C SER A 29 16.64 -3.25 3.68
N PRO A 30 17.33 -2.82 4.76
CA PRO A 30 16.97 -1.57 5.45
C PRO A 30 16.96 -0.34 4.53
N GLN A 31 17.84 -0.32 3.53
CA GLN A 31 17.88 0.74 2.53
C GLN A 31 16.61 0.74 1.66
N GLU A 32 16.18 -0.41 1.17
CA GLU A 32 14.96 -0.55 0.38
C GLU A 32 13.72 -0.13 1.19
N ILE A 33 13.65 -0.52 2.47
CA ILE A 33 12.58 -0.10 3.37
C ILE A 33 12.52 1.43 3.44
N HIS A 34 13.66 2.07 3.71
CA HIS A 34 13.73 3.52 3.83
C HIS A 34 13.26 4.22 2.55
N GLU A 35 13.80 3.84 1.40
CA GLU A 35 13.50 4.46 0.11
C GLU A 35 12.03 4.29 -0.31
N VAL A 36 11.45 3.10 -0.11
CA VAL A 36 10.05 2.83 -0.45
C VAL A 36 9.10 3.62 0.45
N TYR A 37 9.35 3.70 1.77
CA TYR A 37 8.50 4.48 2.67
C TYR A 37 8.62 5.99 2.43
N GLU A 38 9.81 6.49 2.10
CA GLU A 38 10.00 7.89 1.71
C GLU A 38 9.23 8.21 0.42
N ALA A 39 9.37 7.39 -0.61
CA ALA A 39 8.65 7.55 -1.87
C ALA A 39 7.13 7.49 -1.67
N ARG A 40 6.64 6.54 -0.87
CA ARG A 40 5.22 6.44 -0.53
C ARG A 40 4.70 7.68 0.17
N LEU A 41 5.41 8.16 1.20
CA LEU A 41 4.98 9.34 1.93
C LEU A 41 4.83 10.55 1.00
N LEU A 42 5.77 10.76 0.08
CA LEU A 42 5.72 11.86 -0.89
C LEU A 42 4.53 11.74 -1.84
N VAL A 43 4.32 10.55 -2.41
CA VAL A 43 3.23 10.32 -3.38
C VAL A 43 1.87 10.36 -2.69
N ASP A 44 1.70 9.65 -1.57
CA ASP A 44 0.45 9.61 -0.81
C ASP A 44 0.03 11.02 -0.33
N ARG A 45 0.98 11.79 0.20
CA ARG A 45 0.76 13.18 0.60
C ARG A 45 0.28 14.04 -0.56
N HIS A 46 0.99 14.01 -1.69
CA HIS A 46 0.62 14.77 -2.88
C HIS A 46 -0.78 14.40 -3.39
N CYS A 47 -1.10 13.10 -3.41
CA CYS A 47 -2.41 12.63 -3.84
C CYS A 47 -3.52 13.09 -2.89
N ALA A 48 -3.29 13.03 -1.57
CA ALA A 48 -4.24 13.51 -0.57
C ALA A 48 -4.50 15.03 -0.71
N GLU A 49 -3.45 15.84 -0.93
CA GLU A 49 -3.58 17.27 -1.19
C GLU A 49 -4.50 17.54 -2.39
N LYS A 50 -4.33 16.76 -3.47
CA LYS A 50 -5.17 16.87 -4.67
C LYS A 50 -6.61 16.44 -4.41
N ILE A 51 -6.81 15.29 -3.73
CA ILE A 51 -8.14 14.77 -3.43
C ILE A 51 -8.89 15.72 -2.50
N CYS A 52 -8.26 16.22 -1.43
CA CYS A 52 -8.88 17.14 -0.49
C CYS A 52 -9.30 18.47 -1.14
N ALA A 53 -8.65 18.87 -2.24
CA ALA A 53 -9.02 20.06 -3.01
C ALA A 53 -10.16 19.82 -4.03
N MET A 54 -10.63 18.59 -4.21
CA MET A 54 -11.71 18.25 -5.13
C MET A 54 -13.08 18.66 -4.58
N PRO A 55 -14.11 18.80 -5.44
CA PRO A 55 -15.50 18.92 -5.01
C PRO A 55 -15.96 17.74 -4.12
N ASP A 56 -16.89 17.99 -3.22
CA ASP A 56 -17.40 17.01 -2.25
C ASP A 56 -17.85 15.69 -2.91
N ALA A 57 -18.51 15.78 -4.06
CA ALA A 57 -19.00 14.60 -4.78
C ALA A 57 -17.85 13.71 -5.28
N GLU A 58 -16.77 14.30 -5.81
CA GLU A 58 -15.61 13.56 -6.29
C GLU A 58 -14.84 12.91 -5.14
N ARG A 59 -14.72 13.62 -3.98
CA ARG A 59 -14.13 13.04 -2.78
C ARG A 59 -14.96 11.87 -2.25
N ALA A 60 -16.29 12.01 -2.26
CA ALA A 60 -17.20 10.96 -1.83
C ALA A 60 -17.05 9.70 -2.69
N ASP A 61 -16.94 9.83 -4.01
CA ASP A 61 -16.76 8.69 -4.93
C ASP A 61 -15.45 7.93 -4.65
N ILE A 62 -14.37 8.63 -4.35
CA ILE A 62 -13.08 8.02 -3.97
C ILE A 62 -13.21 7.33 -2.61
N ALA A 63 -13.80 8.01 -1.62
CA ALA A 63 -13.96 7.46 -0.29
C ALA A 63 -14.88 6.22 -0.28
N ASP A 64 -15.92 6.17 -1.12
CA ASP A 64 -16.78 5.00 -1.27
C ASP A 64 -16.02 3.78 -1.81
N GLN A 65 -15.06 3.99 -2.73
CA GLN A 65 -14.19 2.92 -3.21
C GLN A 65 -13.24 2.43 -2.11
N LEU A 66 -12.73 3.35 -1.27
CA LEU A 66 -11.90 3.01 -0.12
C LEU A 66 -12.70 2.21 0.92
N ASP A 67 -13.93 2.63 1.24
CA ASP A 67 -14.80 1.92 2.18
C ASP A 67 -15.16 0.52 1.69
N ALA A 68 -15.43 0.36 0.39
CA ALA A 68 -15.64 -0.97 -0.20
C ALA A 68 -14.41 -1.87 -0.02
N THR A 69 -13.21 -1.32 -0.24
CA THR A 69 -11.95 -2.07 -0.05
C THR A 69 -11.71 -2.40 1.43
N ILE A 70 -12.05 -1.50 2.35
CA ILE A 70 -11.98 -1.74 3.81
C ILE A 70 -12.93 -2.89 4.21
N ALA A 71 -14.15 -2.93 3.69
CA ALA A 71 -15.08 -4.02 3.94
C ALA A 71 -14.55 -5.38 3.45
N GLU A 72 -13.86 -5.39 2.30
CA GLU A 72 -13.18 -6.58 1.81
C GLU A 72 -12.01 -6.97 2.73
N GLN A 73 -11.23 -6.00 3.27
CA GLN A 73 -10.17 -6.24 4.25
C GLN A 73 -10.71 -6.88 5.53
N ASP A 74 -11.82 -6.37 6.07
CA ASP A 74 -12.48 -6.96 7.23
C ASP A 74 -12.90 -8.41 6.96
N THR A 75 -13.50 -8.68 5.82
CA THR A 75 -13.92 -10.02 5.42
C THR A 75 -12.72 -10.98 5.33
N ALA A 76 -11.61 -10.53 4.76
CA ALA A 76 -10.39 -11.31 4.69
C ALA A 76 -9.84 -11.62 6.09
N LEU A 77 -9.86 -10.65 7.01
CA LEU A 77 -9.39 -10.82 8.38
C LEU A 77 -10.32 -11.69 9.24
N ASP A 78 -11.61 -11.64 9.00
CA ASP A 78 -12.58 -12.55 9.65
C ASP A 78 -12.35 -14.01 9.25
N GLY A 79 -11.94 -14.23 7.99
CA GLY A 79 -11.52 -15.53 7.48
C GLY A 79 -10.05 -15.89 7.82
N ALA A 80 -9.32 -15.03 8.52
CA ALA A 80 -7.88 -15.13 8.76
C ALA A 80 -7.04 -15.28 7.47
N ASP A 81 -7.53 -14.77 6.34
CA ASP A 81 -6.83 -14.76 5.05
C ASP A 81 -5.92 -13.53 4.94
N LEU A 82 -4.74 -13.65 5.56
CA LEU A 82 -3.74 -12.57 5.55
C LEU A 82 -3.12 -12.35 4.16
N HIS A 83 -3.18 -13.35 3.27
CA HIS A 83 -2.73 -13.17 1.89
C HIS A 83 -3.69 -12.26 1.12
N ALA A 84 -4.99 -12.52 1.16
CA ALA A 84 -5.99 -11.63 0.58
C ALA A 84 -5.89 -10.21 1.18
N TYR A 85 -5.72 -10.11 2.52
CA TYR A 85 -5.54 -8.82 3.18
C TYR A 85 -4.37 -8.01 2.59
N THR A 86 -3.19 -8.60 2.34
CA THR A 86 -2.05 -7.84 1.80
C THR A 86 -2.29 -7.27 0.40
N HIS A 87 -3.06 -7.97 -0.42
CA HIS A 87 -3.47 -7.46 -1.73
C HIS A 87 -4.47 -6.31 -1.61
N LEU A 88 -5.39 -6.40 -0.66
CA LEU A 88 -6.39 -5.35 -0.40
C LEU A 88 -5.78 -4.11 0.25
N ASP A 89 -4.77 -4.28 1.11
CA ASP A 89 -3.97 -3.17 1.66
C ASP A 89 -3.29 -2.37 0.54
N ALA A 90 -2.61 -3.07 -0.36
CA ALA A 90 -1.97 -2.43 -1.51
C ALA A 90 -2.99 -1.77 -2.47
N ARG A 91 -4.17 -2.39 -2.67
CA ARG A 91 -5.26 -1.80 -3.45
C ARG A 91 -5.82 -0.53 -2.82
N PHE A 92 -5.99 -0.50 -1.50
CA PHE A 92 -6.44 0.68 -0.78
C PHE A 92 -5.57 1.90 -1.09
N HIS A 93 -4.26 1.78 -0.95
CA HIS A 93 -3.32 2.87 -1.26
C HIS A 93 -3.29 3.20 -2.75
N GLN A 94 -3.45 2.19 -3.64
CA GLN A 94 -3.48 2.44 -5.08
C GLN A 94 -4.70 3.28 -5.50
N ILE A 95 -5.87 3.09 -4.88
CA ILE A 95 -7.06 3.92 -5.13
C ILE A 95 -6.76 5.40 -4.85
N ILE A 96 -6.04 5.69 -3.76
CA ILE A 96 -5.65 7.06 -3.42
C ILE A 96 -4.68 7.63 -4.46
N MET A 97 -3.70 6.84 -4.87
CA MET A 97 -2.72 7.26 -5.88
C MET A 97 -3.38 7.49 -7.25
N ASP A 98 -4.29 6.62 -7.67
CA ASP A 98 -5.02 6.78 -8.93
C ASP A 98 -6.00 7.97 -8.89
N GLY A 99 -6.60 8.24 -7.72
CA GLY A 99 -7.54 9.34 -7.53
C GLY A 99 -6.87 10.72 -7.52
N GLY A 100 -5.69 10.85 -6.93
CA GLY A 100 -5.03 12.14 -6.71
C GLY A 100 -3.84 12.43 -7.63
N ALA A 101 -3.29 11.41 -8.30
CA ALA A 101 -2.07 11.55 -9.07
C ALA A 101 -2.31 11.85 -10.55
N ASN A 102 -1.28 12.40 -11.20
CA ASN A 102 -1.16 12.29 -12.64
C ASN A 102 -0.72 10.86 -13.04
N SER A 103 -0.80 10.54 -14.33
CA SER A 103 -0.51 9.19 -14.85
C SER A 103 0.91 8.68 -14.51
N LEU A 104 1.89 9.57 -14.39
CA LEU A 104 3.27 9.21 -14.06
C LEU A 104 3.39 8.81 -12.58
N LEU A 105 2.76 9.55 -11.67
CA LEU A 105 2.75 9.23 -10.24
C LEU A 105 1.90 7.98 -9.96
N ALA A 106 0.77 7.80 -10.64
CA ALA A 106 -0.01 6.56 -10.56
C ALA A 106 0.81 5.36 -11.02
N GLY A 107 1.59 5.50 -12.09
CA GLY A 107 2.53 4.47 -12.56
C GLY A 107 3.62 4.14 -11.53
N LEU A 108 4.17 5.13 -10.84
CA LEU A 108 5.08 4.92 -9.72
C LEU A 108 4.40 4.17 -8.58
N GLY A 109 3.15 4.52 -8.24
CA GLY A 109 2.34 3.80 -7.26
C GLY A 109 2.20 2.31 -7.58
N HIS A 110 1.96 1.96 -8.84
CA HIS A 110 1.93 0.56 -9.29
C HIS A 110 3.26 -0.16 -9.08
N GLN A 111 4.40 0.49 -9.30
CA GLN A 111 5.72 -0.09 -9.03
C GLN A 111 5.98 -0.28 -7.52
N LEU A 112 5.51 0.65 -6.68
CA LEU A 112 5.64 0.56 -5.23
C LEU A 112 4.72 -0.50 -4.63
N ARG A 113 3.58 -0.80 -5.28
CA ARG A 113 2.55 -1.72 -4.78
C ARG A 113 3.09 -3.12 -4.47
N GLU A 114 3.91 -3.70 -5.34
CA GLU A 114 4.46 -5.05 -5.15
C GLU A 114 5.42 -5.09 -3.97
N ARG A 115 6.25 -4.05 -3.79
CA ARG A 115 7.10 -3.89 -2.62
C ARG A 115 6.28 -3.70 -1.35
N GLN A 116 5.21 -2.91 -1.42
CA GLN A 116 4.28 -2.71 -0.32
C GLN A 116 3.64 -4.02 0.12
N GLN A 117 3.12 -4.83 -0.80
CA GLN A 117 2.54 -6.15 -0.47
C GLN A 117 3.54 -7.02 0.29
N ARG A 118 4.79 -7.06 -0.15
CA ARG A 118 5.86 -7.81 0.50
C ARG A 118 6.16 -7.26 1.90
N PHE A 119 6.19 -5.95 2.07
CA PHE A 119 6.43 -5.31 3.35
C PHE A 119 5.27 -5.54 4.31
N THR A 120 4.03 -5.35 3.86
CA THR A 120 2.83 -5.61 4.66
C THR A 120 2.77 -7.06 5.10
N ALA A 121 3.01 -8.01 4.20
CA ALA A 121 3.06 -9.44 4.54
C ALA A 121 4.10 -9.74 5.63
N THR A 122 5.26 -9.09 5.57
CA THR A 122 6.33 -9.23 6.57
C THR A 122 5.93 -8.57 7.90
N ALA A 123 5.40 -7.34 7.85
CA ALA A 123 5.03 -6.55 9.03
C ALA A 123 3.90 -7.19 9.85
N ILE A 124 2.86 -7.70 9.19
CA ILE A 124 1.76 -8.38 9.89
C ILE A 124 2.13 -9.79 10.33
N GLY A 125 3.02 -10.49 9.60
CA GLY A 125 3.39 -11.87 9.87
C GLY A 125 2.15 -12.77 9.88
N ARG A 126 1.87 -13.40 11.05
CA ARG A 126 0.65 -14.19 11.29
C ARG A 126 -0.30 -13.53 12.29
N ASN A 127 -0.16 -12.25 12.53
CA ASN A 127 -0.90 -11.52 13.56
C ASN A 127 -2.09 -10.75 12.98
N VAL A 128 -3.28 -11.35 13.01
CA VAL A 128 -4.54 -10.74 12.56
C VAL A 128 -4.86 -9.45 13.34
N ALA A 129 -4.58 -9.40 14.64
CA ALA A 129 -4.86 -8.19 15.45
C ALA A 129 -4.02 -6.99 14.99
N ARG A 130 -2.79 -7.22 14.54
CA ARG A 130 -1.94 -6.18 13.94
C ARG A 130 -2.53 -5.67 12.64
N ALA A 131 -2.99 -6.57 11.76
CA ALA A 131 -3.65 -6.18 10.53
C ALA A 131 -4.92 -5.35 10.78
N ARG A 132 -5.73 -5.70 11.80
CA ARG A 132 -6.91 -4.91 12.19
C ARG A 132 -6.56 -3.48 12.60
N THR A 133 -5.43 -3.27 13.28
CA THR A 133 -4.97 -1.91 13.61
C THR A 133 -4.72 -1.07 12.34
N PHE A 134 -4.18 -1.67 11.29
CA PHE A 134 -4.00 -0.97 10.01
C PHE A 134 -5.33 -0.68 9.33
N VAL A 135 -6.30 -1.60 9.39
CA VAL A 135 -7.66 -1.36 8.86
C VAL A 135 -8.34 -0.20 9.58
N ASP A 136 -8.19 -0.08 10.91
CA ASP A 136 -8.73 1.06 11.65
C ASP A 136 -8.10 2.40 11.22
N GLN A 137 -6.81 2.39 10.92
CA GLN A 137 -6.13 3.56 10.34
C GLN A 137 -6.63 3.86 8.92
N HIS A 138 -6.90 2.84 8.09
CA HIS A 138 -7.49 3.02 6.77
C HIS A 138 -8.87 3.69 6.84
N ARG A 139 -9.73 3.34 7.80
CA ARG A 139 -11.00 4.04 8.04
C ARG A 139 -10.80 5.52 8.31
N THR A 140 -9.85 5.85 9.20
CA THR A 140 -9.54 7.25 9.51
C THR A 140 -9.01 8.01 8.29
N LEU A 141 -8.17 7.37 7.46
CA LEU A 141 -7.68 7.96 6.21
C LEU A 141 -8.82 8.21 5.20
N ALA A 142 -9.73 7.24 5.02
CA ALA A 142 -10.88 7.37 4.12
C ALA A 142 -11.84 8.48 4.58
N ASP A 143 -12.14 8.56 5.87
CA ASP A 143 -12.98 9.61 6.45
C ASP A 143 -12.35 11.01 6.27
N ALA A 144 -11.05 11.14 6.47
CA ALA A 144 -10.33 12.39 6.27
C ALA A 144 -10.39 12.87 4.81
N LEU A 145 -10.25 11.96 3.84
CA LEU A 145 -10.41 12.29 2.42
C LEU A 145 -11.85 12.67 2.09
N ARG A 146 -12.84 11.96 2.63
CA ARG A 146 -14.27 12.26 2.44
C ARG A 146 -14.62 13.68 2.89
N THR A 147 -14.11 14.07 4.05
CA THR A 147 -14.36 15.40 4.64
C THR A 147 -13.44 16.50 4.09
N GLY A 148 -12.38 16.13 3.37
CA GLY A 148 -11.37 17.07 2.89
C GLY A 148 -10.44 17.57 3.99
N ASP A 149 -10.33 16.84 5.10
CA ASP A 149 -9.44 17.17 6.24
C ASP A 149 -8.01 16.66 5.97
N LEU A 150 -7.24 17.48 5.27
CA LEU A 150 -5.85 17.16 4.93
C LEU A 150 -4.97 16.95 6.16
N ASP A 151 -5.14 17.74 7.21
CA ASP A 151 -4.30 17.66 8.40
C ASP A 151 -4.54 16.34 9.15
N ALA A 152 -5.80 15.93 9.29
CA ALA A 152 -6.16 14.63 9.85
C ALA A 152 -5.60 13.47 9.00
N TYR A 153 -5.69 13.59 7.67
CA TYR A 153 -5.12 12.60 6.76
C TYR A 153 -3.62 12.45 6.95
N LEU A 154 -2.87 13.56 6.91
CA LEU A 154 -1.40 13.55 6.99
C LEU A 154 -0.91 13.02 8.34
N SER A 155 -1.57 13.41 9.45
CA SER A 155 -1.25 12.89 10.78
C SER A 155 -1.45 11.38 10.87
N THR A 156 -2.56 10.88 10.31
CA THR A 156 -2.86 9.44 10.29
C THR A 156 -1.91 8.69 9.37
N LEU A 157 -1.59 9.23 8.19
CA LEU A 157 -0.65 8.64 7.23
C LEU A 157 0.74 8.47 7.86
N ASP A 158 1.26 9.48 8.54
CA ASP A 158 2.56 9.41 9.21
C ASP A 158 2.57 8.29 10.26
N THR A 159 1.54 8.21 11.09
CA THR A 159 1.38 7.15 12.08
C THR A 159 1.29 5.77 11.42
N HIS A 160 0.49 5.64 10.35
CA HIS A 160 0.29 4.40 9.62
C HIS A 160 1.59 3.88 9.00
N LEU A 161 2.32 4.74 8.29
CA LEU A 161 3.58 4.38 7.65
C LEU A 161 4.68 4.08 8.68
N THR A 162 4.75 4.85 9.77
CA THR A 162 5.70 4.62 10.86
C THR A 162 5.42 3.29 11.56
N ASN A 163 4.16 2.98 11.86
CA ASN A 163 3.77 1.71 12.48
C ASN A 163 4.11 0.53 11.56
N SER A 164 3.84 0.63 10.27
CA SER A 164 4.17 -0.42 9.30
C SER A 164 5.69 -0.63 9.21
N ARG A 165 6.46 0.44 9.06
CA ARG A 165 7.93 0.37 9.00
C ARG A 165 8.55 -0.23 10.24
N ASN A 166 8.09 0.12 11.44
CA ASN A 166 8.63 -0.38 12.70
C ASN A 166 8.37 -1.86 12.96
N GLN A 167 7.59 -2.53 12.11
CA GLN A 167 7.31 -3.96 12.18
C GLN A 167 8.21 -4.79 11.23
N LEU A 168 9.00 -4.14 10.40
CA LEU A 168 9.95 -4.77 9.47
C LEU A 168 11.31 -4.94 10.11
#